data_f2158068ed1e14a74d1dda9147ca2b40
#
_entry.id   f2158068ed1e14a74d1dda9147ca2b40
#
_cell.length_a   1.000
_cell.length_b   1.000
_cell.length_c   1.000
_cell.angle_alpha   90.00
_cell.angle_beta   90.00
_cell.angle_gamma   90.00
#
_symmetry.space_group_name_H-M   'P 1'
#
loop_
_entity.id
_entity.type
_entity.pdbx_description
1 polymer ?
#
loop_
_entity_poly.entity_id
_entity_poly.type
_entity_poly.pdbx_seq_one_letter_code
_entity_poly.pdbx_strand_id
1 'polypeptide(L)'
;MATVDNAKPGLTQPGTHFIHAIIEEDLRSGKNGSRVHTRFPPEPNGYLHIGHAKSICLNFGTARKYNGKCNLRFDDTNPVKEEMEYVSSIRDDVRWLGFQWDAEYFASDYFEQLYQWALELIRKGKAYVCDLSQEEISRDRGTPQIPATPSPYRNRSVEENLDLFERMRQGEFPDGSR
;
A
#
# COMPACT_ATOMS: atom_id res chain seq x y z
N MET A 1 -35.00 -19.84 37.01
CA MET A 1 -35.22 -19.00 35.83
C MET A 1 -33.99 -18.11 35.70
N ALA A 2 -33.07 -18.48 34.84
CA ALA A 2 -31.85 -17.69 34.57
C ALA A 2 -32.11 -16.83 33.34
N THR A 3 -32.06 -15.53 33.51
CA THR A 3 -32.15 -14.58 32.40
C THR A 3 -30.82 -14.58 31.63
N VAL A 4 -30.87 -15.02 30.39
CA VAL A 4 -29.75 -14.93 29.45
C VAL A 4 -29.65 -13.48 28.99
N ASP A 5 -28.62 -12.80 29.44
CA ASP A 5 -28.29 -11.44 29.01
C ASP A 5 -27.69 -11.50 27.59
N ASN A 6 -28.50 -11.08 26.64
CA ASN A 6 -28.19 -11.07 25.22
C ASN A 6 -27.42 -9.78 24.88
N ALA A 7 -26.17 -9.70 25.31
CA ALA A 7 -25.27 -8.58 24.97
C ALA A 7 -25.00 -8.59 23.45
N LYS A 8 -25.58 -7.65 22.75
CA LYS A 8 -25.27 -7.38 21.33
C LYS A 8 -23.79 -7.03 21.19
N PRO A 9 -23.03 -7.68 20.28
CA PRO A 9 -21.66 -7.27 20.01
C PRO A 9 -21.66 -5.92 19.30
N GLY A 10 -20.91 -4.95 19.86
CA GLY A 10 -20.37 -3.84 19.11
C GLY A 10 -21.19 -2.56 19.01
N LEU A 11 -21.57 -1.97 20.13
CA LEU A 11 -21.77 -0.51 20.16
C LEU A 11 -20.43 0.13 20.53
N THR A 12 -19.71 0.65 19.52
CA THR A 12 -18.57 1.55 19.72
C THR A 12 -19.01 2.70 20.61
N GLN A 13 -18.27 2.96 21.68
CA GLN A 13 -18.54 4.12 22.55
C GLN A 13 -18.52 5.41 21.70
N PRO A 14 -19.36 6.42 22.02
CA PRO A 14 -19.37 7.69 21.30
C PRO A 14 -17.96 8.30 21.29
N GLY A 15 -17.36 8.47 20.11
CA GLY A 15 -16.03 9.05 19.94
C GLY A 15 -14.90 8.07 19.63
N THR A 16 -15.16 6.75 19.58
CA THR A 16 -14.11 5.79 19.21
C THR A 16 -14.05 5.61 17.69
N HIS A 17 -12.94 5.97 17.09
CA HIS A 17 -12.70 5.75 15.67
C HIS A 17 -12.59 4.24 15.39
N PHE A 18 -13.21 3.72 14.30
CA PHE A 18 -13.25 2.28 14.01
C PHE A 18 -11.85 1.62 13.93
N ILE A 19 -10.83 2.37 13.43
CA ILE A 19 -9.43 1.89 13.41
C ILE A 19 -8.94 1.64 14.84
N HIS A 20 -9.25 2.53 15.79
CA HIS A 20 -8.88 2.34 17.19
C HIS A 20 -9.55 1.12 17.80
N ALA A 21 -10.83 0.89 17.50
CA ALA A 21 -11.55 -0.30 17.97
C ALA A 21 -10.91 -1.60 17.48
N ILE A 22 -10.48 -1.64 16.19
CA ILE A 22 -9.76 -2.79 15.62
C ILE A 22 -8.40 -2.98 16.30
N ILE A 23 -7.64 -1.89 16.50
CA ILE A 23 -6.32 -1.95 17.17
C ILE A 23 -6.46 -2.45 18.60
N GLU A 24 -7.45 -1.96 19.35
CA GLU A 24 -7.70 -2.35 20.73
C GLU A 24 -8.07 -3.83 20.85
N GLU A 25 -8.84 -4.35 19.89
CA GLU A 25 -9.14 -5.79 19.78
C GLU A 25 -7.87 -6.60 19.44
N ASP A 26 -7.09 -6.15 18.47
CA ASP A 26 -5.85 -6.81 18.08
C ASP A 26 -4.82 -6.85 19.24
N LEU A 27 -4.73 -5.77 20.02
CA LEU A 27 -3.87 -5.70 21.20
C LEU A 27 -4.37 -6.66 22.30
N ARG A 28 -5.69 -6.69 22.55
CA ARG A 28 -6.29 -7.58 23.56
C ARG A 28 -6.12 -9.05 23.23
N SER A 29 -6.20 -9.41 21.95
CA SER A 29 -6.00 -10.80 21.48
C SER A 29 -4.53 -11.19 21.33
N GLY A 30 -3.58 -10.26 21.49
CA GLY A 30 -2.15 -10.49 21.26
C GLY A 30 -1.77 -10.64 19.79
N LYS A 31 -2.67 -10.31 18.88
CA LYS A 31 -2.43 -10.35 17.44
C LYS A 31 -1.26 -9.44 17.06
N ASN A 32 -0.52 -9.83 16.03
CA ASN A 32 0.67 -9.12 15.55
C ASN A 32 1.75 -8.91 16.66
N GLY A 33 1.77 -9.72 17.72
CA GLY A 33 2.68 -9.57 18.87
C GLY A 33 2.43 -8.26 19.61
N SER A 34 1.20 -7.79 19.68
CA SER A 34 0.76 -6.54 20.31
C SER A 34 1.50 -5.29 19.78
N ARG A 35 1.97 -5.34 18.54
CA ARG A 35 2.67 -4.20 17.92
C ARG A 35 1.68 -3.33 17.13
N VAL A 36 1.80 -2.02 17.31
CA VAL A 36 1.13 -1.02 16.48
C VAL A 36 2.18 -0.33 15.62
N HIS A 37 2.03 -0.42 14.31
CA HIS A 37 2.97 0.17 13.38
C HIS A 37 2.20 0.77 12.20
N THR A 38 2.36 2.05 12.00
CA THR A 38 1.74 2.81 10.92
C THR A 38 2.79 3.36 9.96
N ARG A 39 2.36 3.93 8.85
CA ARG A 39 3.23 4.65 7.93
C ARG A 39 2.47 5.80 7.26
N PHE A 40 3.19 6.86 6.96
CA PHE A 40 2.76 7.89 6.03
C PHE A 40 3.55 7.73 4.73
N PRO A 41 2.91 7.32 3.60
CA PRO A 41 3.58 7.03 2.34
C PRO A 41 3.28 8.11 1.27
N PRO A 42 3.86 9.33 1.38
CA PRO A 42 3.62 10.36 0.38
C PRO A 42 4.40 10.06 -0.91
N GLU A 43 3.81 10.40 -2.06
CA GLU A 43 4.52 10.54 -3.33
C GLU A 43 5.14 11.95 -3.39
N PRO A 44 6.47 12.11 -3.62
CA PRO A 44 7.12 13.41 -3.60
C PRO A 44 6.98 14.15 -4.94
N ASN A 45 5.75 14.33 -5.41
CA ASN A 45 5.38 14.94 -6.69
C ASN A 45 4.69 16.30 -6.54
N GLY A 46 4.66 16.87 -5.33
CA GLY A 46 4.05 18.17 -5.03
C GLY A 46 4.01 18.47 -3.54
N TYR A 47 3.57 19.69 -3.22
CA TYR A 47 3.39 20.12 -1.83
C TYR A 47 2.18 19.44 -1.18
N LEU A 48 2.26 19.27 0.14
CA LEU A 48 1.15 18.69 0.90
C LEU A 48 -0.03 19.67 0.99
N HIS A 49 -1.21 19.13 1.17
CA HIS A 49 -2.44 19.89 1.42
C HIS A 49 -3.17 19.33 2.65
N ILE A 50 -4.28 19.94 3.04
CA ILE A 50 -5.03 19.60 4.26
C ILE A 50 -5.45 18.11 4.32
N GLY A 51 -5.67 17.48 3.17
CA GLY A 51 -5.94 16.03 3.10
C GLY A 51 -4.77 15.18 3.59
N HIS A 52 -3.54 15.59 3.24
CA HIS A 52 -2.32 14.95 3.73
C HIS A 52 -2.13 15.20 5.24
N ALA A 53 -2.37 16.42 5.72
CA ALA A 53 -2.31 16.74 7.15
C ALA A 53 -3.24 15.84 7.97
N LYS A 54 -4.47 15.59 7.49
CA LYS A 54 -5.40 14.65 8.11
C LYS A 54 -4.82 13.23 8.16
N SER A 55 -4.20 12.76 7.10
CA SER A 55 -3.57 11.43 7.04
C SER A 55 -2.36 11.35 7.98
N ILE A 56 -1.52 12.38 8.04
CA ILE A 56 -0.40 12.49 8.97
C ILE A 56 -0.90 12.39 10.41
N CYS A 57 -1.86 13.23 10.80
CA CYS A 57 -2.43 13.22 12.14
C CYS A 57 -3.03 11.86 12.50
N LEU A 58 -3.69 11.17 11.57
CA LEU A 58 -4.23 9.84 11.79
C LEU A 58 -3.12 8.81 12.03
N ASN A 59 -2.11 8.74 11.16
CA ASN A 59 -1.07 7.72 11.23
C ASN A 59 -0.14 7.93 12.43
N PHE A 60 0.41 9.14 12.58
CA PHE A 60 1.30 9.47 13.69
C PHE A 60 0.57 9.54 15.03
N GLY A 61 -0.65 10.09 15.04
CA GLY A 61 -1.49 10.13 16.23
C GLY A 61 -1.88 8.73 16.72
N THR A 62 -2.18 7.82 15.81
CA THR A 62 -2.43 6.41 16.16
C THR A 62 -1.19 5.75 16.76
N ALA A 63 -0.03 5.87 16.11
CA ALA A 63 1.21 5.34 16.65
C ALA A 63 1.49 5.88 18.06
N ARG A 64 1.41 7.21 18.24
CA ARG A 64 1.59 7.86 19.54
C ARG A 64 0.62 7.35 20.62
N LYS A 65 -0.68 7.22 20.27
CA LYS A 65 -1.73 6.76 21.21
C LYS A 65 -1.43 5.37 21.77
N TYR A 66 -0.91 4.47 20.94
CA TYR A 66 -0.69 3.07 21.31
C TYR A 66 0.79 2.74 21.57
N ASN A 67 1.63 3.74 21.79
CA ASN A 67 3.08 3.58 21.97
C ASN A 67 3.74 2.72 20.88
N GLY A 68 3.25 2.89 19.66
CA GLY A 68 3.70 2.21 18.45
C GLY A 68 4.72 3.02 17.66
N LYS A 69 4.98 2.59 16.44
CA LYS A 69 5.90 3.25 15.51
C LYS A 69 5.16 3.81 14.30
N CYS A 70 5.69 4.89 13.73
CA CYS A 70 5.24 5.42 12.46
C CYS A 70 6.45 5.72 11.56
N ASN A 71 6.50 5.11 10.38
CA ASN A 71 7.54 5.38 9.40
C ASN A 71 7.07 6.41 8.36
N LEU A 72 8.01 7.23 7.90
CA LEU A 72 7.86 8.02 6.69
C LEU A 72 8.45 7.20 5.54
N ARG A 73 7.62 6.89 4.53
CA ARG A 73 8.05 6.13 3.38
C ARG A 73 7.68 6.89 2.11
N PHE A 74 8.64 7.46 1.44
CA PHE A 74 8.43 8.08 0.13
C PHE A 74 8.09 7.02 -0.93
N ASP A 75 6.99 7.25 -1.63
CA ASP A 75 6.60 6.41 -2.78
C ASP A 75 7.15 7.05 -4.06
N ASP A 76 8.46 7.03 -4.16
CA ASP A 76 9.27 7.67 -5.19
C ASP A 76 9.53 6.73 -6.38
N THR A 77 8.45 6.28 -7.02
CA THR A 77 8.51 5.29 -8.11
C THR A 77 8.39 5.91 -9.50
N ASN A 78 8.18 7.22 -9.59
CA ASN A 78 8.04 7.93 -10.86
C ASN A 78 9.08 9.08 -11.01
N PRO A 79 10.28 8.78 -11.55
CA PRO A 79 11.39 9.74 -11.60
C PRO A 79 11.11 10.99 -12.46
N VAL A 80 10.04 10.99 -13.27
CA VAL A 80 9.67 12.13 -14.13
C VAL A 80 8.96 13.25 -13.35
N LYS A 81 8.36 12.92 -12.20
CA LYS A 81 7.51 13.83 -11.43
C LYS A 81 8.04 14.16 -10.03
N GLU A 82 9.11 13.50 -9.63
CA GLU A 82 9.59 13.54 -8.25
C GLU A 82 10.78 14.47 -8.12
N GLU A 83 10.75 15.36 -7.14
CA GLU A 83 11.80 16.34 -6.89
C GLU A 83 12.20 16.35 -5.42
N MET A 84 13.50 16.53 -5.17
CA MET A 84 14.06 16.63 -3.82
C MET A 84 13.49 17.79 -3.00
N GLU A 85 13.00 18.82 -3.66
CA GLU A 85 12.30 19.94 -3.02
C GLU A 85 11.05 19.45 -2.28
N TYR A 86 10.24 18.60 -2.91
CA TYR A 86 9.03 18.05 -2.28
C TYR A 86 9.37 17.10 -1.14
N VAL A 87 10.41 16.30 -1.28
CA VAL A 87 10.90 15.44 -0.17
C VAL A 87 11.24 16.31 1.07
N SER A 88 11.96 17.41 0.87
CA SER A 88 12.33 18.32 1.96
C SER A 88 11.11 19.00 2.57
N SER A 89 10.21 19.52 1.73
CA SER A 89 8.96 20.15 2.17
C SER A 89 8.08 19.19 2.97
N ILE A 90 7.92 17.95 2.52
CA ILE A 90 7.13 16.92 3.22
C ILE A 90 7.71 16.64 4.61
N ARG A 91 9.04 16.55 4.75
CA ARG A 91 9.70 16.37 6.06
C ARG A 91 9.41 17.54 6.99
N ASP A 92 9.48 18.77 6.46
CA ASP A 92 9.23 19.97 7.24
C ASP A 92 7.77 20.09 7.65
N ASP A 93 6.83 19.75 6.78
CA ASP A 93 5.40 19.74 7.07
C ASP A 93 5.04 18.73 8.18
N VAL A 94 5.64 17.53 8.16
CA VAL A 94 5.43 16.52 9.22
C VAL A 94 5.96 17.05 10.56
N ARG A 95 7.14 17.68 10.57
CA ARG A 95 7.72 18.30 11.78
C ARG A 95 6.88 19.48 12.26
N TRP A 96 6.42 20.33 11.35
CA TRP A 96 5.58 21.49 11.67
C TRP A 96 4.27 21.07 12.34
N LEU A 97 3.68 19.92 11.92
CA LEU A 97 2.52 19.30 12.56
C LEU A 97 2.85 18.67 13.94
N GLY A 98 4.10 18.74 14.40
CA GLY A 98 4.53 18.25 15.72
C GLY A 98 4.79 16.74 15.77
N PHE A 99 5.12 16.12 14.63
CA PHE A 99 5.44 14.70 14.55
C PHE A 99 6.89 14.45 14.15
N GLN A 100 7.39 13.26 14.55
CA GLN A 100 8.66 12.70 14.12
C GLN A 100 8.41 11.24 13.74
N TRP A 101 9.14 10.74 12.74
CA TRP A 101 9.08 9.36 12.29
C TRP A 101 10.15 8.50 12.93
N ASP A 102 9.87 7.21 13.06
CA ASP A 102 10.83 6.24 13.61
C ASP A 102 11.90 5.85 12.61
N ALA A 103 11.52 5.69 11.34
CA ALA A 103 12.42 5.40 10.23
C ALA A 103 11.92 6.03 8.94
N GLU A 104 12.86 6.30 8.02
CA GLU A 104 12.58 6.84 6.70
C GLU A 104 13.02 5.86 5.63
N TYR A 105 12.19 5.70 4.59
CA TYR A 105 12.43 4.80 3.48
C TYR A 105 12.04 5.45 2.16
N PHE A 106 12.68 5.00 1.09
CA PHE A 106 12.34 5.32 -0.28
C PHE A 106 11.95 4.02 -1.01
N ALA A 107 10.86 4.03 -1.75
CA ALA A 107 10.41 2.86 -2.48
C ALA A 107 11.41 2.45 -3.57
N SER A 108 12.09 3.43 -4.17
CA SER A 108 13.13 3.22 -5.20
C SER A 108 14.31 2.39 -4.70
N ASP A 109 14.66 2.44 -3.41
CA ASP A 109 15.74 1.64 -2.83
C ASP A 109 15.48 0.13 -2.92
N TYR A 110 14.22 -0.26 -3.16
CA TYR A 110 13.77 -1.66 -3.14
C TYR A 110 13.45 -2.22 -4.53
N PHE A 111 13.75 -1.53 -5.63
CA PHE A 111 13.36 -1.98 -6.98
C PHE A 111 13.90 -3.37 -7.33
N GLU A 112 15.16 -3.65 -7.01
CA GLU A 112 15.70 -5.00 -7.26
C GLU A 112 14.97 -6.06 -6.42
N GLN A 113 14.68 -5.78 -5.16
CA GLN A 113 13.93 -6.70 -4.31
C GLN A 113 12.51 -6.92 -4.81
N LEU A 114 11.84 -5.86 -5.29
CA LEU A 114 10.50 -5.95 -5.89
C LEU A 114 10.52 -6.80 -7.16
N TYR A 115 11.54 -6.65 -7.99
CA TYR A 115 11.75 -7.49 -9.16
C TYR A 115 11.90 -8.96 -8.78
N GLN A 116 12.71 -9.28 -7.77
CA GLN A 116 12.87 -10.66 -7.30
C GLN A 116 11.56 -11.24 -6.76
N TRP A 117 10.77 -10.46 -6.04
CA TRP A 117 9.45 -10.89 -5.59
C TRP A 117 8.46 -11.08 -6.74
N ALA A 118 8.52 -10.27 -7.78
CA ALA A 118 7.72 -10.46 -8.98
C ALA A 118 8.05 -11.80 -9.66
N LEU A 119 9.35 -12.12 -9.82
CA LEU A 119 9.80 -13.43 -10.32
C LEU A 119 9.27 -14.58 -9.46
N GLU A 120 9.28 -14.42 -8.14
CA GLU A 120 8.74 -15.44 -7.23
C GLU A 120 7.23 -15.63 -7.42
N LEU A 121 6.48 -14.54 -7.59
CA LEU A 121 5.03 -14.62 -7.86
C LEU A 121 4.75 -15.31 -9.20
N ILE A 122 5.55 -15.06 -10.24
CA ILE A 122 5.45 -15.75 -11.52
C ILE A 122 5.72 -17.25 -11.34
N ARG A 123 6.80 -17.63 -10.64
CA ARG A 123 7.13 -19.04 -10.35
C ARG A 123 6.03 -19.77 -9.59
N LYS A 124 5.31 -19.06 -8.74
CA LYS A 124 4.14 -19.57 -8.00
C LYS A 124 2.83 -19.60 -8.83
N GLY A 125 2.87 -19.15 -10.08
CA GLY A 125 1.68 -19.01 -10.92
C GLY A 125 0.67 -17.96 -10.42
N LYS A 126 1.14 -16.94 -9.68
CA LYS A 126 0.32 -15.87 -9.10
C LYS A 126 0.42 -14.55 -9.86
N ALA A 127 1.37 -14.44 -10.78
CA ALA A 127 1.52 -13.33 -11.70
C ALA A 127 1.80 -13.85 -13.11
N TYR A 128 1.48 -13.05 -14.11
CA TYR A 128 1.71 -13.36 -15.52
C TYR A 128 1.97 -12.05 -16.29
N VAL A 129 2.67 -12.14 -17.42
CA VAL A 129 2.85 -11.03 -18.35
C VAL A 129 1.58 -10.91 -19.21
N CYS A 130 1.07 -9.69 -19.35
CA CYS A 130 -0.17 -9.42 -20.06
C CYS A 130 0.11 -8.53 -21.28
N ASP A 131 -0.29 -8.99 -22.46
CA ASP A 131 -0.06 -8.28 -23.73
C ASP A 131 -1.30 -7.46 -24.17
N LEU A 132 -2.27 -7.25 -23.27
CA LEU A 132 -3.43 -6.39 -23.56
C LEU A 132 -3.00 -4.91 -23.53
N SER A 133 -3.56 -4.13 -24.44
CA SER A 133 -3.44 -2.67 -24.42
C SER A 133 -4.12 -2.07 -23.19
N GLN A 134 -3.74 -0.84 -22.85
CA GLN A 134 -4.36 -0.09 -21.76
C GLN A 134 -5.88 0.05 -21.92
N GLU A 135 -6.35 0.21 -23.15
CA GLU A 135 -7.78 0.31 -23.47
C GLU A 135 -8.51 -1.00 -23.22
N GLU A 136 -7.92 -2.12 -23.63
CA GLU A 136 -8.46 -3.46 -23.37
C GLU A 136 -8.50 -3.76 -21.88
N ILE A 137 -7.41 -3.47 -21.14
CA ILE A 137 -7.37 -3.63 -19.68
C ILE A 137 -8.45 -2.77 -19.02
N SER A 138 -8.60 -1.51 -19.44
CA SER A 138 -9.60 -0.61 -18.88
C SER A 138 -11.04 -1.09 -19.12
N ARG A 139 -11.31 -1.63 -20.31
CA ARG A 139 -12.61 -2.21 -20.66
C ARG A 139 -12.91 -3.48 -19.84
N ASP A 140 -11.91 -4.35 -19.68
CA ASP A 140 -12.10 -5.71 -19.19
C ASP A 140 -11.93 -5.84 -17.66
N ARG A 141 -11.38 -4.81 -16.98
CA ARG A 141 -11.12 -4.86 -15.52
C ARG A 141 -12.38 -4.89 -14.64
N GLY A 142 -13.55 -4.64 -15.22
CA GLY A 142 -14.82 -4.64 -14.50
C GLY A 142 -15.03 -3.43 -13.59
N THR A 143 -16.10 -3.49 -12.81
CA THR A 143 -16.50 -2.49 -11.81
C THR A 143 -16.94 -3.21 -10.53
N PRO A 144 -17.25 -2.51 -9.42
CA PRO A 144 -17.83 -3.15 -8.23
C PRO A 144 -19.11 -3.93 -8.50
N GLN A 145 -19.83 -3.63 -9.59
CA GLN A 145 -21.10 -4.29 -9.98
C GLN A 145 -20.92 -5.30 -11.12
N ILE A 146 -19.85 -5.18 -11.91
CA ILE A 146 -19.62 -6.02 -13.11
C ILE A 146 -18.30 -6.77 -12.91
N PRO A 147 -18.33 -8.12 -12.88
CA PRO A 147 -17.09 -8.90 -12.78
C PRO A 147 -16.12 -8.59 -13.92
N ALA A 148 -14.83 -8.64 -13.63
CA ALA A 148 -13.76 -8.49 -14.62
C ALA A 148 -13.77 -9.68 -15.61
N THR A 149 -13.46 -9.41 -16.88
CA THR A 149 -13.18 -10.44 -17.87
C THR A 149 -11.73 -10.91 -17.72
N PRO A 150 -11.47 -12.21 -17.51
CA PRO A 150 -10.11 -12.71 -17.40
C PRO A 150 -9.31 -12.46 -18.68
N SER A 151 -8.07 -11.99 -18.53
CA SER A 151 -7.14 -11.85 -19.65
C SER A 151 -6.88 -13.22 -20.31
N PRO A 152 -6.81 -13.32 -21.65
CA PRO A 152 -6.44 -14.53 -22.37
C PRO A 152 -5.01 -15.01 -21.99
N TYR A 153 -4.15 -14.13 -21.53
CA TYR A 153 -2.77 -14.44 -21.14
C TYR A 153 -2.65 -14.99 -19.72
N ARG A 154 -3.73 -15.03 -18.96
CA ARG A 154 -3.73 -15.49 -17.56
C ARG A 154 -3.22 -16.92 -17.38
N ASN A 155 -3.46 -17.78 -18.38
CA ASN A 155 -3.09 -19.19 -18.34
C ASN A 155 -1.80 -19.52 -19.09
N ARG A 156 -0.99 -18.52 -19.43
CA ARG A 156 0.34 -18.68 -20.01
C ARG A 156 1.23 -19.48 -19.06
N SER A 157 2.14 -20.30 -19.59
CA SER A 157 3.04 -21.13 -18.77
C SER A 157 3.94 -20.27 -17.88
N VAL A 158 4.43 -20.86 -16.79
CA VAL A 158 5.38 -20.17 -15.89
C VAL A 158 6.68 -19.85 -16.63
N GLU A 159 7.17 -20.78 -17.42
CA GLU A 159 8.42 -20.66 -18.20
C GLU A 159 8.32 -19.52 -19.21
N GLU A 160 7.22 -19.43 -19.95
CA GLU A 160 7.00 -18.36 -20.91
C GLU A 160 6.86 -17.01 -20.22
N ASN A 161 6.16 -16.94 -19.09
CA ASN A 161 6.06 -15.70 -18.32
C ASN A 161 7.40 -15.23 -17.76
N LEU A 162 8.25 -16.15 -17.30
CA LEU A 162 9.61 -15.81 -16.83
C LEU A 162 10.47 -15.28 -17.96
N ASP A 163 10.48 -15.91 -19.14
CA ASP A 163 11.20 -15.45 -20.32
C ASP A 163 10.73 -14.04 -20.72
N LEU A 164 9.45 -13.84 -20.88
CA LEU A 164 8.88 -12.54 -21.25
C LEU A 164 9.22 -11.45 -20.22
N PHE A 165 9.12 -11.75 -18.93
CA PHE A 165 9.39 -10.78 -17.88
C PHE A 165 10.87 -10.37 -17.82
N GLU A 166 11.80 -11.33 -18.07
CA GLU A 166 13.21 -11.01 -18.20
C GLU A 166 13.49 -10.15 -19.44
N ARG A 167 12.90 -10.45 -20.57
CA ARG A 167 13.03 -9.67 -21.81
C ARG A 167 12.41 -8.26 -21.68
N MET A 168 11.35 -8.10 -20.88
CA MET A 168 10.83 -6.78 -20.50
C MET A 168 11.90 -5.97 -19.76
N ARG A 169 12.58 -6.58 -18.79
CA ARG A 169 13.68 -5.95 -18.06
C ARG A 169 14.83 -5.52 -18.98
N GLN A 170 15.11 -6.31 -20.02
CA GLN A 170 16.15 -6.03 -20.99
C GLN A 170 15.77 -4.95 -22.01
N GLY A 171 14.52 -4.45 -21.96
CA GLY A 171 14.04 -3.42 -22.87
C GLY A 171 13.75 -3.90 -24.30
N GLU A 172 13.51 -5.20 -24.48
CA GLU A 172 13.23 -5.74 -25.82
C GLU A 172 11.88 -5.31 -26.40
N PHE A 173 10.97 -4.86 -25.54
CA PHE A 173 9.61 -4.50 -25.93
C PHE A 173 9.39 -2.98 -25.83
N PRO A 174 8.61 -2.39 -26.75
CA PRO A 174 8.18 -1.00 -26.62
C PRO A 174 7.39 -0.77 -25.33
N ASP A 175 7.51 0.43 -24.75
CA ASP A 175 6.78 0.81 -23.56
C ASP A 175 5.27 0.63 -23.73
N GLY A 176 4.63 0.00 -22.75
CA GLY A 176 3.19 -0.24 -22.73
C GLY A 176 2.70 -1.36 -23.67
N SER A 177 3.60 -2.10 -24.32
CA SER A 177 3.22 -3.25 -25.17
C SER A 177 3.01 -4.55 -24.38
N ARG A 178 3.47 -4.57 -23.11
CA ARG A 178 3.39 -5.71 -22.19
C ARG A 178 3.26 -5.22 -20.74
#